data_e64b83a1cdb122afde3614d633eeed70
#
_entry.id   e64b83a1cdb122afde3614d633eeed70
#
_cell.length_a   1.000
_cell.length_b   1.000
_cell.length_c   1.000
_cell.angle_alpha   90.00
_cell.angle_beta   90.00
_cell.angle_gamma   90.00
#
_symmetry.space_group_name_H-M   'P 1'
#
loop_
_entity.id
_entity.type
_entity.pdbx_description
1 polymer ?
#
loop_
_entity_poly.entity_id
_entity_poly.type
_entity_poly.pdbx_seq_one_letter_code
_entity_poly.pdbx_strand_id
1 'polypeptide(L)'
;MNSWALVTGATAGIGESFSRLLAANNYNLVLVARDLPRLQVRAAALEAKFGISTHVIQADLSTDEGCLKVEKHILENHIDVLINNAGFGTSKAFTMSTLELEQQLLDVLVRTPMRLMHVALPLMKQRNKGIIINVSSVAGYIAGGTYSASKSYLTVLSESLHTELAATNVKVSALCPGFTRTEFHQRGKMSMKGLPNFLWLNSDRLVEQSWRDALKGKAVSVPGWQYKLLVFVVQTIPRSIVRKVGMNVRVKQRK
;
A
#
# COMPACT_ATOMS: atom_id res chain seq x y z
N MET A 1 23.40 -5.95 13.63
CA MET A 1 22.02 -5.65 14.10
C MET A 1 21.06 -6.12 13.03
N ASN A 2 19.98 -6.78 13.40
CA ASN A 2 18.97 -7.22 12.44
C ASN A 2 18.21 -5.99 11.90
N SER A 3 17.99 -5.93 10.59
CA SER A 3 17.21 -4.88 9.95
C SER A 3 15.72 -4.98 10.31
N TRP A 4 15.04 -3.84 10.49
CA TRP A 4 13.62 -3.80 10.84
C TRP A 4 12.76 -3.26 9.69
N ALA A 5 11.61 -3.89 9.48
CA ALA A 5 10.62 -3.45 8.52
C ALA A 5 9.26 -3.21 9.21
N LEU A 6 8.65 -2.07 8.94
CA LEU A 6 7.31 -1.72 9.42
C LEU A 6 6.29 -1.92 8.30
N VAL A 7 5.23 -2.69 8.59
CA VAL A 7 4.16 -2.98 7.64
C VAL A 7 2.82 -2.54 8.20
N THR A 8 2.16 -1.59 7.55
CA THR A 8 0.80 -1.20 7.89
C THR A 8 -0.23 -2.08 7.19
N GLY A 9 -1.34 -2.42 7.87
CA GLY A 9 -2.34 -3.34 7.35
C GLY A 9 -1.81 -4.78 7.23
N ALA A 10 -0.99 -5.24 8.19
CA ALA A 10 -0.23 -6.47 8.15
C ALA A 10 -1.06 -7.77 8.31
N THR A 11 -2.35 -7.67 8.64
CA THR A 11 -3.18 -8.84 9.01
C THR A 11 -3.73 -9.62 7.82
N ALA A 12 -3.71 -9.08 6.60
CA ALA A 12 -4.32 -9.70 5.42
C ALA A 12 -3.71 -9.23 4.10
N GLY A 13 -3.89 -10.04 3.05
CA GLY A 13 -3.65 -9.67 1.66
C GLY A 13 -2.23 -9.24 1.37
N ILE A 14 -2.06 -8.09 0.69
CA ILE A 14 -0.76 -7.59 0.26
C ILE A 14 0.16 -7.32 1.47
N GLY A 15 -0.36 -6.75 2.56
CA GLY A 15 0.43 -6.50 3.78
C GLY A 15 0.92 -7.77 4.44
N GLU A 16 0.08 -8.80 4.52
CA GLU A 16 0.48 -10.12 5.01
C GLU A 16 1.53 -10.76 4.10
N SER A 17 1.39 -10.65 2.77
CA SER A 17 2.38 -11.16 1.83
C SER A 17 3.73 -10.43 1.94
N PHE A 18 3.73 -9.10 2.13
CA PHE A 18 4.95 -8.35 2.45
C PHE A 18 5.58 -8.80 3.77
N SER A 19 4.79 -9.00 4.80
CA SER A 19 5.30 -9.48 6.10
C SER A 19 6.01 -10.84 5.96
N ARG A 20 5.42 -11.77 5.22
CA ARG A 20 6.06 -13.07 4.93
C ARG A 20 7.35 -12.93 4.10
N LEU A 21 7.32 -12.10 3.05
CA LEU A 21 8.47 -11.86 2.19
C LEU A 21 9.64 -11.25 2.97
N LEU A 22 9.38 -10.24 3.78
CA LEU A 22 10.41 -9.55 4.57
C LEU A 22 10.96 -10.45 5.68
N ALA A 23 10.10 -11.23 6.36
CA ALA A 23 10.55 -12.24 7.32
C ALA A 23 11.47 -13.29 6.68
N ALA A 24 11.12 -13.78 5.48
CA ALA A 24 11.94 -14.71 4.72
C ALA A 24 13.29 -14.10 4.25
N ASN A 25 13.39 -12.77 4.23
CA ASN A 25 14.63 -12.03 3.97
C ASN A 25 15.31 -11.54 5.26
N ASN A 26 15.02 -12.18 6.40
CA ASN A 26 15.62 -11.95 7.71
C ASN A 26 15.40 -10.52 8.29
N TYR A 27 14.31 -9.86 7.91
CA TYR A 27 13.87 -8.63 8.58
C TYR A 27 13.08 -8.98 9.83
N ASN A 28 13.37 -8.32 10.95
CA ASN A 28 12.45 -8.21 12.07
C ASN A 28 11.28 -7.31 11.66
N LEU A 29 10.09 -7.51 12.22
CA LEU A 29 8.89 -6.86 11.74
C LEU A 29 8.16 -6.06 12.82
N VAL A 30 7.77 -4.84 12.46
CA VAL A 30 6.75 -4.08 13.16
C VAL A 30 5.44 -4.24 12.38
N LEU A 31 4.47 -4.90 12.99
CA LEU A 31 3.18 -5.20 12.37
C LEU A 31 2.11 -4.26 12.91
N VAL A 32 1.48 -3.49 12.03
CA VAL A 32 0.48 -2.47 12.41
C VAL A 32 -0.88 -2.81 11.82
N ALA A 33 -1.93 -2.92 12.65
CA ALA A 33 -3.33 -3.02 12.24
C ALA A 33 -4.27 -2.75 13.43
N ARG A 34 -5.60 -2.74 13.18
CA ARG A 34 -6.62 -2.55 14.21
C ARG A 34 -6.95 -3.81 15.01
N ASP A 35 -6.89 -4.96 14.36
CA ASP A 35 -7.25 -6.27 14.91
C ASP A 35 -6.05 -6.86 15.66
N LEU A 36 -5.98 -6.61 16.96
CA LEU A 36 -4.88 -7.07 17.82
C LEU A 36 -4.78 -8.60 17.89
N PRO A 37 -5.86 -9.36 18.13
CA PRO A 37 -5.78 -10.81 18.15
C PRO A 37 -5.21 -11.39 16.85
N ARG A 38 -5.65 -10.89 15.72
CA ARG A 38 -5.16 -11.33 14.41
C ARG A 38 -3.69 -10.94 14.17
N LEU A 39 -3.25 -9.76 14.66
CA LEU A 39 -1.85 -9.36 14.63
C LEU A 39 -0.97 -10.31 15.45
N GLN A 40 -1.37 -10.65 16.67
CA GLN A 40 -0.62 -11.54 17.55
C GLN A 40 -0.47 -12.95 16.96
N VAL A 41 -1.53 -13.50 16.38
CA VAL A 41 -1.48 -14.79 15.66
C VAL A 41 -0.50 -14.73 14.49
N ARG A 42 -0.51 -13.64 13.71
CA ARG A 42 0.42 -13.46 12.57
C ARG A 42 1.85 -13.30 13.05
N ALA A 43 2.07 -12.53 14.10
CA ALA A 43 3.40 -12.33 14.71
C ALA A 43 4.01 -13.65 15.15
N ALA A 44 3.29 -14.42 15.98
CA ALA A 44 3.74 -15.72 16.45
C ALA A 44 4.05 -16.71 15.31
N ALA A 45 3.20 -16.75 14.27
CA ALA A 45 3.44 -17.61 13.12
C ALA A 45 4.70 -17.22 12.32
N LEU A 46 5.00 -15.91 12.20
CA LEU A 46 6.20 -15.42 11.52
C LEU A 46 7.47 -15.71 12.33
N GLU A 47 7.43 -15.49 13.65
CA GLU A 47 8.53 -15.81 14.56
C GLU A 47 8.85 -17.30 14.54
N ALA A 48 7.84 -18.16 14.68
CA ALA A 48 8.01 -19.60 14.68
C ALA A 48 8.56 -20.13 13.34
N LYS A 49 8.15 -19.54 12.22
CA LYS A 49 8.54 -20.02 10.89
C LYS A 49 9.91 -19.50 10.44
N PHE A 50 10.25 -18.26 10.76
CA PHE A 50 11.41 -17.57 10.18
C PHE A 50 12.49 -17.22 11.22
N GLY A 51 12.25 -17.41 12.52
CA GLY A 51 13.22 -17.11 13.59
C GLY A 51 13.52 -15.62 13.75
N ILE A 52 12.62 -14.75 13.30
CA ILE A 52 12.74 -13.30 13.44
C ILE A 52 12.05 -12.81 14.73
N SER A 53 12.29 -11.56 15.11
CA SER A 53 11.52 -10.88 16.16
C SER A 53 10.39 -10.05 15.55
N THR A 54 9.27 -9.95 16.27
CA THR A 54 8.17 -9.09 15.87
C THR A 54 7.79 -8.10 16.98
N HIS A 55 7.28 -6.94 16.57
CA HIS A 55 6.63 -5.97 17.44
C HIS A 55 5.24 -5.65 16.89
N VAL A 56 4.22 -5.69 17.74
CA VAL A 56 2.82 -5.50 17.34
C VAL A 56 2.34 -4.15 17.83
N ILE A 57 1.81 -3.33 16.91
CA ILE A 57 1.18 -2.05 17.23
C ILE A 57 -0.29 -2.09 16.82
N GLN A 58 -1.18 -2.15 17.81
CA GLN A 58 -2.60 -1.93 17.57
C GLN A 58 -2.86 -0.44 17.34
N ALA A 59 -3.28 -0.07 16.12
CA ALA A 59 -3.58 1.30 15.76
C ALA A 59 -4.70 1.40 14.72
N ASP A 60 -5.62 2.33 14.94
CA ASP A 60 -6.54 2.79 13.89
C ASP A 60 -5.92 3.98 13.17
N LEU A 61 -5.45 3.74 11.97
CA LEU A 61 -4.75 4.73 11.16
C LEU A 61 -5.69 5.78 10.52
N SER A 62 -7.00 5.72 10.77
CA SER A 62 -7.91 6.81 10.46
C SER A 62 -7.92 7.91 11.53
N THR A 63 -7.31 7.69 12.68
CA THR A 63 -7.25 8.62 13.81
C THR A 63 -5.86 9.22 14.01
N ASP A 64 -5.79 10.40 14.61
CA ASP A 64 -4.51 11.01 14.98
C ASP A 64 -3.78 10.19 16.04
N GLU A 65 -4.48 9.65 17.03
CA GLU A 65 -3.90 8.79 18.06
C GLU A 65 -3.21 7.57 17.46
N GLY A 66 -3.88 6.88 16.54
CA GLY A 66 -3.33 5.72 15.86
C GLY A 66 -2.09 6.05 15.03
N CYS A 67 -2.10 7.19 14.32
CA CYS A 67 -0.94 7.67 13.58
C CYS A 67 0.22 8.02 14.51
N LEU A 68 -0.03 8.76 15.59
CA LEU A 68 0.99 9.17 16.56
C LEU A 68 1.68 7.97 17.23
N LYS A 69 0.96 6.89 17.53
CA LYS A 69 1.57 5.64 18.04
C LYS A 69 2.63 5.08 17.09
N VAL A 70 2.33 5.06 15.79
CA VAL A 70 3.25 4.52 14.78
C VAL A 70 4.40 5.50 14.51
N GLU A 71 4.12 6.79 14.43
CA GLU A 71 5.13 7.84 14.28
C GLU A 71 6.15 7.83 15.43
N LYS A 72 5.66 7.75 16.67
CA LYS A 72 6.52 7.62 17.85
C LYS A 72 7.43 6.41 17.74
N HIS A 73 6.87 5.26 17.35
CA HIS A 73 7.69 4.06 17.17
C HIS A 73 8.78 4.24 16.11
N ILE A 74 8.49 4.91 14.98
CA ILE A 74 9.47 5.19 13.93
C ILE A 74 10.57 6.14 14.45
N LEU A 75 10.22 7.13 15.27
CA LEU A 75 11.18 8.09 15.85
C LEU A 75 12.13 7.44 16.87
N GLU A 76 11.61 6.52 17.66
CA GLU A 76 12.35 5.87 18.75
C GLU A 76 13.13 4.61 18.31
N ASN A 77 12.84 4.09 17.10
CA ASN A 77 13.41 2.83 16.64
C ASN A 77 13.98 2.93 15.21
N HIS A 78 14.96 2.08 14.94
CA HIS A 78 15.59 2.00 13.63
C HIS A 78 14.70 1.19 12.66
N ILE A 79 14.07 1.87 11.70
CA ILE A 79 13.26 1.24 10.64
C ILE A 79 14.00 1.38 9.29
N ASP A 80 14.38 0.25 8.68
CA ASP A 80 15.05 0.19 7.38
C ASP A 80 14.05 0.15 6.22
N VAL A 81 12.88 -0.46 6.44
CA VAL A 81 11.84 -0.62 5.42
C VAL A 81 10.49 -0.17 5.96
N LEU A 82 9.79 0.69 5.22
CA LEU A 82 8.42 1.11 5.52
C LEU A 82 7.48 0.67 4.39
N ILE A 83 6.50 -0.19 4.70
CA ILE A 83 5.44 -0.60 3.79
C ILE A 83 4.14 0.10 4.17
N ASN A 84 3.79 1.16 3.47
CA ASN A 84 2.51 1.84 3.57
C ASN A 84 1.46 1.06 2.76
N ASN A 85 0.82 0.08 3.41
CA ASN A 85 -0.14 -0.81 2.77
C ASN A 85 -1.56 -0.68 3.33
N ALA A 86 -1.74 -0.19 4.55
CA ALA A 86 -3.06 -0.03 5.13
C ALA A 86 -4.01 0.70 4.19
N GLY A 87 -5.22 0.16 4.03
CA GLY A 87 -6.19 0.76 3.14
C GLY A 87 -7.45 -0.07 3.03
N PHE A 88 -8.49 0.59 2.57
CA PHE A 88 -9.77 -0.05 2.25
C PHE A 88 -10.39 0.66 1.04
N GLY A 89 -11.39 0.04 0.46
CA GLY A 89 -12.18 0.60 -0.63
C GLY A 89 -13.66 0.61 -0.29
N THR A 90 -14.44 1.36 -1.06
CA THR A 90 -15.91 1.39 -0.94
C THR A 90 -16.56 1.15 -2.29
N SER A 91 -17.70 0.47 -2.28
CA SER A 91 -18.58 0.34 -3.45
C SER A 91 -19.48 1.57 -3.65
N LYS A 92 -19.61 2.47 -2.66
CA LYS A 92 -20.48 3.64 -2.74
C LYS A 92 -19.96 4.68 -3.74
N ALA A 93 -20.88 5.36 -4.44
CA ALA A 93 -20.57 6.56 -5.21
C ALA A 93 -20.27 7.71 -4.25
N PHE A 94 -19.46 8.67 -4.66
CA PHE A 94 -19.18 9.87 -3.87
C PHE A 94 -20.47 10.59 -3.44
N THR A 95 -21.42 10.75 -4.36
CA THR A 95 -22.73 11.39 -4.09
C THR A 95 -23.68 10.58 -3.20
N MET A 96 -23.33 9.33 -2.91
CA MET A 96 -24.13 8.38 -2.11
C MET A 96 -23.38 7.90 -0.86
N SER A 97 -22.14 8.36 -0.67
CA SER A 97 -21.35 8.10 0.55
C SER A 97 -21.60 9.19 1.59
N THR A 98 -21.21 8.94 2.82
CA THR A 98 -21.23 9.97 3.88
C THR A 98 -19.88 10.70 3.90
N LEU A 99 -19.88 11.92 4.43
CA LEU A 99 -18.66 12.71 4.58
C LEU A 99 -17.61 11.98 5.43
N GLU A 100 -18.05 11.33 6.50
CA GLU A 100 -17.20 10.58 7.42
C GLU A 100 -16.47 9.44 6.70
N LEU A 101 -17.16 8.72 5.81
CA LEU A 101 -16.55 7.64 5.01
C LEU A 101 -15.49 8.20 4.03
N GLU A 102 -15.78 9.32 3.38
CA GLU A 102 -14.83 9.98 2.47
C GLU A 102 -13.59 10.51 3.24
N GLN A 103 -13.81 11.09 4.42
CA GLN A 103 -12.72 11.52 5.31
C GLN A 103 -11.87 10.33 5.76
N GLN A 104 -12.48 9.23 6.23
CA GLN A 104 -11.73 8.02 6.60
C GLN A 104 -10.90 7.46 5.44
N LEU A 105 -11.41 7.52 4.20
CA LEU A 105 -10.63 7.13 3.01
C LEU A 105 -9.39 8.01 2.85
N LEU A 106 -9.54 9.33 2.97
CA LEU A 106 -8.42 10.26 2.88
C LEU A 106 -7.43 10.08 4.04
N ASP A 107 -7.93 9.88 5.25
CA ASP A 107 -7.10 9.68 6.43
C ASP A 107 -6.18 8.46 6.26
N VAL A 108 -6.74 7.31 5.88
CA VAL A 108 -5.98 6.07 5.78
C VAL A 108 -5.13 6.02 4.50
N LEU A 109 -5.64 6.52 3.36
CA LEU A 109 -4.99 6.35 2.06
C LEU A 109 -4.05 7.50 1.67
N VAL A 110 -4.19 8.67 2.30
CA VAL A 110 -3.43 9.90 1.98
C VAL A 110 -2.67 10.40 3.21
N ARG A 111 -3.41 10.82 4.24
CA ARG A 111 -2.82 11.47 5.42
C ARG A 111 -1.83 10.55 6.14
N THR A 112 -2.21 9.33 6.43
CA THR A 112 -1.35 8.37 7.15
C THR A 112 -0.06 8.06 6.42
N PRO A 113 -0.05 7.59 5.16
CA PRO A 113 1.21 7.31 4.47
C PRO A 113 2.08 8.57 4.31
N MET A 114 1.48 9.74 4.08
CA MET A 114 2.20 11.02 4.06
C MET A 114 2.92 11.28 5.39
N ARG A 115 2.21 11.17 6.53
CA ARG A 115 2.76 11.39 7.86
C ARG A 115 3.90 10.41 8.19
N LEU A 116 3.68 9.10 7.94
CA LEU A 116 4.69 8.10 8.23
C LEU A 116 5.96 8.28 7.37
N MET A 117 5.81 8.67 6.09
CA MET A 117 6.94 9.02 5.24
C MET A 117 7.66 10.27 5.76
N HIS A 118 6.90 11.30 6.16
CA HIS A 118 7.46 12.56 6.65
C HIS A 118 8.32 12.37 7.90
N VAL A 119 7.95 11.42 8.77
CA VAL A 119 8.73 11.05 9.95
C VAL A 119 9.91 10.13 9.61
N ALA A 120 9.72 9.16 8.71
CA ALA A 120 10.74 8.16 8.41
C ALA A 120 11.88 8.71 7.52
N LEU A 121 11.57 9.55 6.54
CA LEU A 121 12.52 10.01 5.53
C LEU A 121 13.72 10.78 6.10
N PRO A 122 13.59 11.74 7.04
CA PRO A 122 14.73 12.41 7.64
C PRO A 122 15.70 11.43 8.30
N LEU A 123 15.18 10.43 9.02
CA LEU A 123 15.99 9.41 9.69
C LEU A 123 16.69 8.49 8.69
N MET A 124 16.00 8.09 7.61
CA MET A 124 16.57 7.29 6.53
C MET A 124 17.65 8.08 5.75
N LYS A 125 17.41 9.37 5.48
CA LYS A 125 18.40 10.25 4.83
C LYS A 125 19.66 10.41 5.67
N GLN A 126 19.52 10.63 6.97
CA GLN A 126 20.64 10.76 7.89
C GLN A 126 21.55 9.50 7.88
N ARG A 127 20.95 8.33 7.77
CA ARG A 127 21.67 7.06 7.67
C ARG A 127 22.10 6.71 6.24
N ASN A 128 21.65 7.49 5.26
CA ASN A 128 21.79 7.23 3.83
C ASN A 128 21.34 5.80 3.43
N LYS A 129 20.29 5.30 4.09
CA LYS A 129 19.77 3.95 3.88
C LYS A 129 18.28 3.87 4.27
N GLY A 130 17.45 3.35 3.37
CA GLY A 130 16.04 3.12 3.63
C GLY A 130 15.28 2.71 2.39
N ILE A 131 14.16 1.99 2.58
CA ILE A 131 13.25 1.62 1.49
C ILE A 131 11.82 1.91 1.93
N ILE A 132 11.10 2.67 1.12
CA ILE A 132 9.67 2.92 1.33
C ILE A 132 8.90 2.37 0.13
N ILE A 133 7.92 1.52 0.40
CA ILE A 133 6.98 1.04 -0.62
C ILE A 133 5.58 1.49 -0.24
N ASN A 134 4.98 2.30 -1.10
CA ASN A 134 3.63 2.79 -0.95
C ASN A 134 2.69 1.95 -1.82
N VAL A 135 1.75 1.22 -1.20
CA VAL A 135 0.78 0.42 -1.93
C VAL A 135 -0.32 1.32 -2.49
N SER A 136 -0.10 1.75 -3.73
CA SER A 136 -1.05 2.49 -4.52
C SER A 136 -2.04 1.55 -5.25
N SER A 137 -2.38 1.80 -6.51
CA SER A 137 -3.25 0.97 -7.35
C SER A 137 -3.23 1.44 -8.79
N VAL A 138 -3.47 0.56 -9.76
CA VAL A 138 -3.80 0.98 -11.13
C VAL A 138 -5.06 1.85 -11.21
N ALA A 139 -5.92 1.81 -10.18
CA ALA A 139 -7.06 2.70 -10.05
C ALA A 139 -6.65 4.19 -9.94
N GLY A 140 -5.42 4.49 -9.53
CA GLY A 140 -4.88 5.86 -9.50
C GLY A 140 -4.75 6.51 -10.88
N TYR A 141 -4.72 5.73 -11.95
CA TYR A 141 -4.64 6.24 -13.32
C TYR A 141 -6.00 6.54 -13.95
N ILE A 142 -7.11 6.16 -13.31
CA ILE A 142 -8.48 6.36 -13.82
C ILE A 142 -9.29 7.28 -12.92
N ALA A 143 -10.38 7.85 -13.46
CA ALA A 143 -11.32 8.68 -12.71
C ALA A 143 -12.37 7.81 -12.00
N GLY A 144 -12.10 7.38 -10.77
CA GLY A 144 -12.92 6.43 -10.02
C GLY A 144 -13.32 6.89 -8.60
N GLY A 145 -13.53 8.19 -8.37
CA GLY A 145 -13.90 8.76 -7.06
C GLY A 145 -12.71 8.90 -6.11
N THR A 146 -12.99 9.12 -4.82
CA THR A 146 -12.00 9.42 -3.78
C THR A 146 -10.90 8.36 -3.68
N TYR A 147 -11.23 7.08 -3.78
CA TYR A 147 -10.23 6.02 -3.78
C TYR A 147 -9.19 6.20 -4.91
N SER A 148 -9.64 6.46 -6.14
CA SER A 148 -8.74 6.69 -7.28
C SER A 148 -7.90 7.95 -7.09
N ALA A 149 -8.51 9.04 -6.60
CA ALA A 149 -7.81 10.27 -6.30
C ALA A 149 -6.73 10.07 -5.24
N SER A 150 -7.04 9.34 -4.16
CA SER A 150 -6.09 8.99 -3.09
C SER A 150 -4.91 8.15 -3.61
N LYS A 151 -5.19 7.16 -4.47
CA LYS A 151 -4.14 6.31 -5.06
C LYS A 151 -3.29 7.07 -6.08
N SER A 152 -3.89 8.02 -6.83
CA SER A 152 -3.15 8.94 -7.69
C SER A 152 -2.20 9.82 -6.88
N TYR A 153 -2.70 10.44 -5.80
CA TYR A 153 -1.88 11.22 -4.87
C TYR A 153 -0.66 10.43 -4.40
N LEU A 154 -0.88 9.20 -3.92
CA LEU A 154 0.19 8.38 -3.37
C LEU A 154 1.22 7.97 -4.43
N THR A 155 0.78 7.71 -5.67
CA THR A 155 1.69 7.43 -6.78
C THR A 155 2.55 8.65 -7.12
N VAL A 156 1.92 9.82 -7.34
CA VAL A 156 2.63 11.05 -7.69
C VAL A 156 3.59 11.49 -6.60
N LEU A 157 3.18 11.43 -5.32
CA LEU A 157 4.06 11.75 -4.21
C LEU A 157 5.27 10.79 -4.15
N SER A 158 5.06 9.50 -4.41
CA SER A 158 6.15 8.52 -4.43
C SER A 158 7.16 8.81 -5.55
N GLU A 159 6.69 9.19 -6.74
CA GLU A 159 7.54 9.58 -7.87
C GLU A 159 8.32 10.86 -7.57
N SER A 160 7.67 11.86 -6.94
CA SER A 160 8.32 13.10 -6.51
C SER A 160 9.43 12.82 -5.51
N LEU A 161 9.14 12.05 -4.45
CA LEU A 161 10.13 11.67 -3.43
C LEU A 161 11.27 10.81 -4.00
N HIS A 162 10.97 9.92 -4.95
CA HIS A 162 11.99 9.16 -5.66
C HIS A 162 13.00 10.08 -6.37
N THR A 163 12.50 11.12 -7.04
CA THR A 163 13.35 12.11 -7.73
C THR A 163 14.12 12.99 -6.74
N GLU A 164 13.46 13.48 -5.68
CA GLU A 164 14.08 14.28 -4.62
C GLU A 164 15.24 13.55 -3.94
N LEU A 165 15.13 12.23 -3.79
CA LEU A 165 16.09 11.39 -3.08
C LEU A 165 17.15 10.76 -4.00
N ALA A 166 17.19 11.10 -5.29
CA ALA A 166 18.07 10.48 -6.29
C ALA A 166 19.57 10.52 -5.94
N ALA A 167 20.01 11.53 -5.18
CA ALA A 167 21.39 11.65 -4.70
C ALA A 167 21.69 10.84 -3.42
N THR A 168 20.75 10.03 -2.95
CA THR A 168 20.86 9.22 -1.72
C THR A 168 20.67 7.72 -2.01
N ASN A 169 20.98 6.88 -1.01
CA ASN A 169 20.65 5.45 -1.07
C ASN A 169 19.24 5.13 -0.53
N VAL A 170 18.41 6.14 -0.25
CA VAL A 170 17.01 5.96 0.16
C VAL A 170 16.14 5.77 -1.08
N LYS A 171 15.34 4.70 -1.08
CA LYS A 171 14.48 4.33 -2.21
C LYS A 171 13.01 4.49 -1.84
N VAL A 172 12.27 5.20 -2.67
CA VAL A 172 10.80 5.31 -2.55
C VAL A 172 10.18 4.77 -3.83
N SER A 173 9.20 3.88 -3.67
CA SER A 173 8.51 3.22 -4.79
C SER A 173 7.01 3.15 -4.56
N ALA A 174 6.22 3.43 -5.60
CA ALA A 174 4.78 3.15 -5.61
C ALA A 174 4.52 1.77 -6.20
N LEU A 175 3.89 0.89 -5.45
CA LEU A 175 3.33 -0.36 -5.94
C LEU A 175 1.91 -0.10 -6.45
N CYS A 176 1.67 -0.29 -7.75
CA CYS A 176 0.37 -0.08 -8.41
C CYS A 176 -0.25 -1.41 -8.83
N PRO A 177 -0.84 -2.20 -7.90
CA PRO A 177 -1.46 -3.47 -8.24
C PRO A 177 -2.76 -3.28 -9.00
N GLY A 178 -3.09 -4.28 -9.83
CA GLY A 178 -4.44 -4.50 -10.32
C GLY A 178 -5.29 -5.33 -9.36
N PHE A 179 -6.31 -6.01 -9.87
CA PHE A 179 -7.14 -6.89 -9.07
C PHE A 179 -6.29 -8.02 -8.46
N THR A 180 -6.28 -8.07 -7.14
CA THR A 180 -5.47 -9.02 -6.38
C THR A 180 -6.37 -9.88 -5.50
N ARG A 181 -6.13 -11.18 -5.46
CA ARG A 181 -6.89 -12.13 -4.63
C ARG A 181 -6.59 -11.88 -3.15
N THR A 182 -7.44 -11.08 -2.50
CA THR A 182 -7.35 -10.71 -1.08
C THR A 182 -8.74 -10.42 -0.52
N GLU A 183 -8.85 -10.26 0.79
CA GLU A 183 -10.11 -9.87 1.46
C GLU A 183 -10.54 -8.41 1.13
N PHE A 184 -9.73 -7.62 0.42
CA PHE A 184 -9.98 -6.21 0.15
C PHE A 184 -11.35 -5.95 -0.52
N HIS A 185 -11.68 -6.71 -1.56
CA HIS A 185 -12.92 -6.53 -2.31
C HIS A 185 -14.14 -6.96 -1.49
N GLN A 186 -14.02 -8.03 -0.70
CA GLN A 186 -15.07 -8.51 0.20
C GLN A 186 -15.36 -7.49 1.30
N ARG A 187 -14.30 -6.96 1.94
CA ARG A 187 -14.42 -5.92 2.97
C ARG A 187 -15.02 -4.62 2.42
N GLY A 188 -14.71 -4.25 1.17
CA GLY A 188 -15.28 -3.10 0.47
C GLY A 188 -16.69 -3.32 -0.08
N LYS A 189 -17.26 -4.52 0.11
CA LYS A 189 -18.59 -4.94 -0.45
C LYS A 189 -18.67 -4.71 -1.96
N MET A 190 -17.56 -4.96 -2.67
CA MET A 190 -17.47 -4.77 -4.12
C MET A 190 -17.82 -6.06 -4.86
N SER A 191 -18.72 -5.96 -5.84
CA SER A 191 -19.03 -7.09 -6.72
C SER A 191 -17.90 -7.31 -7.71
N MET A 192 -17.37 -8.52 -7.74
CA MET A 192 -16.32 -8.94 -8.64
C MET A 192 -16.81 -10.00 -9.64
N LYS A 193 -18.14 -10.13 -9.80
CA LYS A 193 -18.77 -11.09 -10.71
C LYS A 193 -18.36 -10.81 -12.17
N GLY A 194 -17.99 -11.85 -12.89
CA GLY A 194 -17.64 -11.74 -14.30
C GLY A 194 -16.23 -11.20 -14.60
N LEU A 195 -15.40 -10.98 -13.57
CA LEU A 195 -14.00 -10.62 -13.81
C LEU A 195 -13.21 -11.86 -14.26
N PRO A 196 -12.59 -11.85 -15.47
CA PRO A 196 -11.81 -12.98 -15.98
C PRO A 196 -10.63 -13.35 -15.07
N ASN A 197 -10.34 -14.63 -14.98
CA ASN A 197 -9.28 -15.15 -14.10
C ASN A 197 -7.88 -14.55 -14.38
N PHE A 198 -7.57 -14.27 -15.64
CA PHE A 198 -6.27 -13.72 -16.03
C PHE A 198 -6.03 -12.29 -15.50
N LEU A 199 -7.08 -11.57 -15.08
CA LEU A 199 -6.97 -10.26 -14.44
C LEU A 199 -6.64 -10.35 -12.94
N TRP A 200 -6.77 -11.54 -12.34
CA TRP A 200 -6.46 -11.72 -10.94
C TRP A 200 -4.97 -11.98 -10.70
N LEU A 201 -4.36 -11.15 -9.86
CA LEU A 201 -2.99 -11.33 -9.42
C LEU A 201 -2.92 -12.15 -8.12
N ASN A 202 -1.85 -12.92 -8.01
CA ASN A 202 -1.44 -13.56 -6.76
C ASN A 202 -0.65 -12.56 -5.91
N SER A 203 -1.00 -12.39 -4.64
CA SER A 203 -0.39 -11.41 -3.75
C SER A 203 1.09 -11.67 -3.48
N ASP A 204 1.52 -12.93 -3.37
CA ASP A 204 2.91 -13.26 -3.07
C ASP A 204 3.82 -12.93 -4.26
N ARG A 205 3.45 -13.34 -5.47
CA ARG A 205 4.19 -12.99 -6.70
C ARG A 205 4.23 -11.48 -6.93
N LEU A 206 3.15 -10.80 -6.58
CA LEU A 206 3.03 -9.35 -6.70
C LEU A 206 4.01 -8.63 -5.79
N VAL A 207 4.11 -9.02 -4.50
CA VAL A 207 5.03 -8.39 -3.55
C VAL A 207 6.49 -8.73 -3.85
N GLU A 208 6.78 -9.94 -4.33
CA GLU A 208 8.12 -10.30 -4.81
C GLU A 208 8.59 -9.42 -5.97
N GLN A 209 7.71 -9.17 -6.95
CA GLN A 209 8.02 -8.26 -8.05
C GLN A 209 8.23 -6.84 -7.54
N SER A 210 7.33 -6.34 -6.68
CA SER A 210 7.44 -5.00 -6.10
C SER A 210 8.74 -4.82 -5.32
N TRP A 211 9.10 -5.80 -4.52
CA TRP A 211 10.33 -5.78 -3.75
C TRP A 211 11.58 -5.71 -4.65
N ARG A 212 11.64 -6.58 -5.66
CA ARG A 212 12.72 -6.54 -6.66
C ARG A 212 12.79 -5.22 -7.42
N ASP A 213 11.65 -4.64 -7.77
CA ASP A 213 11.58 -3.34 -8.46
C ASP A 213 12.06 -2.21 -7.54
N ALA A 214 11.66 -2.20 -6.27
CA ALA A 214 12.11 -1.23 -5.27
C ALA A 214 13.64 -1.34 -5.02
N LEU A 215 14.17 -2.57 -4.88
CA LEU A 215 15.62 -2.78 -4.74
C LEU A 215 16.42 -2.27 -5.94
N LYS A 216 15.85 -2.31 -7.15
CA LYS A 216 16.44 -1.74 -8.38
C LYS A 216 16.24 -0.22 -8.50
N GLY A 217 15.60 0.41 -7.52
CA GLY A 217 15.32 1.84 -7.54
C GLY A 217 14.27 2.28 -8.56
N LYS A 218 13.24 1.47 -8.84
CA LYS A 218 12.13 1.91 -9.69
C LYS A 218 11.15 2.75 -8.89
N ALA A 219 10.80 3.92 -9.42
CA ALA A 219 9.80 4.80 -8.81
C ALA A 219 8.40 4.17 -8.76
N VAL A 220 8.02 3.41 -9.80
CA VAL A 220 6.72 2.75 -9.92
C VAL A 220 6.89 1.29 -10.31
N SER A 221 6.20 0.41 -9.59
CA SER A 221 6.06 -1.01 -9.90
C SER A 221 4.62 -1.33 -10.25
N VAL A 222 4.38 -1.83 -11.46
CA VAL A 222 3.07 -2.29 -11.95
C VAL A 222 3.17 -3.79 -12.21
N PRO A 223 2.78 -4.67 -11.27
CA PRO A 223 2.82 -6.11 -11.47
C PRO A 223 1.78 -6.60 -12.48
N GLY A 224 2.20 -7.58 -13.29
CA GLY A 224 1.37 -8.17 -14.36
C GLY A 224 1.43 -7.39 -15.67
N TRP A 225 1.68 -8.12 -16.77
CA TRP A 225 1.80 -7.52 -18.10
C TRP A 225 0.51 -6.83 -18.56
N GLN A 226 -0.65 -7.41 -18.21
CA GLN A 226 -1.97 -6.87 -18.52
C GLN A 226 -2.20 -5.49 -17.91
N TYR A 227 -1.68 -5.26 -16.69
CA TYR A 227 -1.79 -3.97 -16.03
C TYR A 227 -0.73 -2.96 -16.48
N LYS A 228 0.45 -3.43 -16.89
CA LYS A 228 1.43 -2.56 -17.57
C LYS A 228 0.87 -1.99 -18.86
N LEU A 229 0.25 -2.86 -19.66
CA LEU A 229 -0.42 -2.44 -20.90
C LEU A 229 -1.59 -1.47 -20.59
N LEU A 230 -2.43 -1.80 -19.62
CA LEU A 230 -3.53 -0.93 -19.20
C LEU A 230 -3.03 0.47 -18.81
N VAL A 231 -2.02 0.55 -17.94
CA VAL A 231 -1.45 1.83 -17.49
C VAL A 231 -0.86 2.60 -18.67
N PHE A 232 -0.09 1.95 -19.53
CA PHE A 232 0.46 2.58 -20.74
C PHE A 232 -0.65 3.18 -21.62
N VAL A 233 -1.69 2.41 -21.91
CA VAL A 233 -2.84 2.89 -22.72
C VAL A 233 -3.54 4.06 -22.06
N VAL A 234 -3.84 3.96 -20.74
CA VAL A 234 -4.54 5.02 -20.00
C VAL A 234 -3.73 6.33 -19.92
N GLN A 235 -2.40 6.25 -19.93
CA GLN A 235 -1.53 7.42 -19.94
C GLN A 235 -1.41 8.09 -21.31
N THR A 236 -1.64 7.35 -22.39
CA THR A 236 -1.49 7.86 -23.77
C THR A 236 -2.81 8.36 -24.40
N ILE A 237 -3.96 7.91 -23.91
CA ILE A 237 -5.27 8.32 -24.45
C ILE A 237 -5.80 9.62 -23.79
N PRO A 238 -6.66 10.38 -24.48
CA PRO A 238 -7.28 11.60 -23.94
C PRO A 238 -8.04 11.34 -22.64
N ARG A 239 -7.91 12.22 -21.66
CA ARG A 239 -8.59 12.15 -20.35
C ARG A 239 -10.11 12.03 -20.43
N SER A 240 -10.74 12.53 -21.50
CA SER A 240 -12.18 12.38 -21.76
C SER A 240 -12.59 10.91 -21.90
N ILE A 241 -11.77 10.10 -22.58
CA ILE A 241 -11.99 8.66 -22.76
C ILE A 241 -11.74 7.92 -21.43
N VAL A 242 -10.64 8.26 -20.73
CA VAL A 242 -10.33 7.70 -19.41
C VAL A 242 -11.48 7.88 -18.41
N ARG A 243 -12.11 9.07 -18.41
CA ARG A 243 -13.28 9.35 -17.56
C ARG A 243 -14.46 8.43 -17.83
N LYS A 244 -14.79 8.18 -19.11
CA LYS A 244 -15.88 7.27 -19.50
C LYS A 244 -15.62 5.83 -19.08
N VAL A 245 -14.39 5.34 -19.29
CA VAL A 245 -13.99 3.97 -18.91
C VAL A 245 -14.00 3.81 -17.39
N GLY A 246 -13.45 4.76 -16.64
CA GLY A 246 -13.43 4.73 -15.18
C GLY A 246 -14.82 4.65 -14.56
N MET A 247 -15.79 5.41 -15.08
CA MET A 247 -17.19 5.35 -14.66
C MET A 247 -17.81 3.98 -14.90
N ASN A 248 -17.60 3.38 -16.07
CA ASN A 248 -18.18 2.08 -16.41
C ASN A 248 -17.67 0.95 -15.51
N VAL A 249 -16.39 0.94 -15.16
CA VAL A 249 -15.80 -0.02 -14.22
C VAL A 249 -16.43 0.11 -12.83
N ARG A 250 -16.59 1.35 -12.34
CA ARG A 250 -17.21 1.62 -11.04
C ARG A 250 -18.68 1.21 -10.98
N VAL A 251 -19.45 1.47 -12.01
CA VAL A 251 -20.87 1.07 -12.08
C VAL A 251 -21.00 -0.44 -11.99
N LYS A 252 -20.14 -1.21 -12.67
CA LYS A 252 -20.14 -2.68 -12.59
C LYS A 252 -19.78 -3.21 -11.19
N GLN A 253 -18.90 -2.55 -10.46
CA GLN A 253 -18.50 -2.95 -9.10
C GLN A 253 -19.57 -2.67 -8.03
N ARG A 254 -20.59 -1.84 -8.35
CA ARG A 254 -21.71 -1.49 -7.45
C ARG A 254 -22.91 -2.42 -7.57
N LYS A 255 -23.02 -3.18 -8.65
CA LYS A 255 -24.08 -4.19 -8.89
C LYS A 255 -23.64 -5.55 -8.34
#